data_5730779b4b06191e5aab7e3cb08c15aa
#
_entry.id   5730779b4b06191e5aab7e3cb08c15aa
#
_cell.length_a   1.000
_cell.length_b   1.000
_cell.length_c   1.000
_cell.angle_alpha   90.00
_cell.angle_beta   90.00
_cell.angle_gamma   90.00
#
_symmetry.space_group_name_H-M   'P 1'
#
loop_
_entity.id
_entity.type
_entity.pdbx_description
1 polymer ?
#
loop_
_entity_poly.entity_id
_entity_poly.type
_entity_poly.pdbx_seq_one_letter_code
_entity_poly.pdbx_strand_id
1 'polypeptide(L)'
;MIAFILAGVASRPALTILGLSCYLGVFLIHEAGHALVAQHRGCGVISIELYPIFGITKFERPWSLLDHSLIAWGGVMAQAIFFVPLLAWVALFGYSKAEWFNMIIAILGFYSLAVAIFNLLPIRPLDGSTAWRLFPELLAERRRKVTR
;
A
#
# COMPACT_ATOMS: atom_id res chain seq x y z
N MET A 1 25.46 -16.35 -5.20
CA MET A 1 24.19 -15.59 -5.27
C MET A 1 24.43 -14.07 -5.16
N ILE A 2 25.07 -13.57 -4.10
CA ILE A 2 25.36 -12.12 -3.92
C ILE A 2 26.21 -11.54 -5.09
N ALA A 3 27.24 -12.24 -5.54
CA ALA A 3 28.08 -11.81 -6.66
C ALA A 3 27.30 -11.68 -7.99
N PHE A 4 26.30 -12.54 -8.23
CA PHE A 4 25.43 -12.46 -9.41
C PHE A 4 24.49 -11.25 -9.33
N ILE A 5 23.96 -10.93 -8.15
CA ILE A 5 23.14 -9.73 -7.91
C ILE A 5 23.98 -8.48 -8.14
N LEU A 6 25.18 -8.41 -7.55
CA LEU A 6 26.09 -7.28 -7.73
C LEU A 6 26.53 -7.07 -9.19
N ALA A 7 26.79 -8.15 -9.93
CA ALA A 7 27.12 -8.08 -11.34
C ALA A 7 25.92 -7.59 -12.18
N GLY A 8 24.71 -8.02 -11.86
CA GLY A 8 23.46 -7.53 -12.48
C GLY A 8 23.24 -6.03 -12.22
N VAL A 9 23.45 -5.58 -10.99
CA VAL A 9 23.40 -4.16 -10.60
C VAL A 9 24.43 -3.32 -11.37
N ALA A 10 25.66 -3.81 -11.48
CA ALA A 10 26.74 -3.09 -12.20
C ALA A 10 26.51 -3.01 -13.71
N SER A 11 25.84 -4.00 -14.29
CA SER A 11 25.62 -4.05 -15.75
C SER A 11 24.44 -3.18 -16.24
N ARG A 12 23.49 -2.83 -15.37
CA ARG A 12 22.27 -2.06 -15.74
C ARG A 12 21.88 -1.05 -14.66
N PRO A 13 22.69 -0.02 -14.42
CA PRO A 13 22.48 0.91 -13.28
C PRO A 13 21.14 1.66 -13.36
N ALA A 14 20.68 2.02 -14.54
CA ALA A 14 19.42 2.72 -14.72
C ALA A 14 18.20 1.87 -14.30
N LEU A 15 18.18 0.58 -14.66
CA LEU A 15 17.13 -0.35 -14.24
C LEU A 15 17.19 -0.60 -12.74
N THR A 16 18.39 -0.67 -12.17
CA THR A 16 18.55 -0.84 -10.71
C THR A 16 18.00 0.35 -9.94
N ILE A 17 18.32 1.57 -10.37
CA ILE A 17 17.79 2.81 -9.78
C ILE A 17 16.27 2.83 -9.90
N LEU A 18 15.73 2.52 -11.07
CA LEU A 18 14.28 2.44 -11.29
C LEU A 18 13.64 1.42 -10.36
N GLY A 19 14.20 0.22 -10.26
CA GLY A 19 13.70 -0.84 -9.39
C GLY A 19 13.69 -0.44 -7.91
N LEU A 20 14.77 0.16 -7.42
CA LEU A 20 14.85 0.67 -6.04
C LEU A 20 13.85 1.80 -5.80
N SER A 21 13.70 2.71 -6.75
CA SER A 21 12.72 3.80 -6.64
C SER A 21 11.29 3.26 -6.59
N CYS A 22 10.94 2.29 -7.45
CA CYS A 22 9.65 1.63 -7.41
C CYS A 22 9.43 0.86 -6.09
N TYR A 23 10.45 0.17 -5.60
CA TYR A 23 10.41 -0.58 -4.34
C TYR A 23 10.10 0.34 -3.15
N LEU A 24 10.86 1.42 -3.00
CA LEU A 24 10.59 2.42 -1.96
C LEU A 24 9.23 3.11 -2.17
N GLY A 25 8.87 3.32 -3.44
CA GLY A 25 7.58 3.87 -3.84
C GLY A 25 6.39 3.05 -3.35
N VAL A 26 6.49 1.71 -3.32
CA VAL A 26 5.43 0.83 -2.79
C VAL A 26 5.10 1.16 -1.34
N PHE A 27 6.12 1.29 -0.48
CA PHE A 27 5.93 1.64 0.93
C PHE A 27 5.47 3.08 1.09
N LEU A 28 6.07 4.02 0.35
CA LEU A 28 5.68 5.43 0.42
C LEU A 28 4.22 5.63 0.00
N ILE A 29 3.76 4.98 -1.07
CA ILE A 29 2.36 5.03 -1.52
C ILE A 29 1.42 4.47 -0.45
N HIS A 30 1.81 3.35 0.17
CA HIS A 30 1.04 2.72 1.25
C HIS A 30 0.89 3.66 2.44
N GLU A 31 1.99 4.19 2.97
CA GLU A 31 1.97 5.11 4.12
C GLU A 31 1.26 6.43 3.79
N ALA A 32 1.48 6.96 2.58
CA ALA A 32 0.76 8.15 2.12
C ALA A 32 -0.75 7.92 2.07
N GLY A 33 -1.19 6.71 1.72
CA GLY A 33 -2.59 6.31 1.76
C GLY A 33 -3.20 6.44 3.16
N HIS A 34 -2.52 5.93 4.19
CA HIS A 34 -2.94 6.10 5.58
C HIS A 34 -2.99 7.59 5.97
N ALA A 35 -1.94 8.33 5.63
CA ALA A 35 -1.84 9.76 5.94
C ALA A 35 -2.97 10.57 5.30
N LEU A 36 -3.27 10.33 4.03
CA LEU A 36 -4.34 11.03 3.30
C LEU A 36 -5.72 10.76 3.92
N VAL A 37 -6.01 9.49 4.24
CA VAL A 37 -7.28 9.14 4.87
C VAL A 37 -7.36 9.71 6.29
N ALA A 38 -6.27 9.67 7.07
CA ALA A 38 -6.21 10.27 8.41
C ALA A 38 -6.53 11.77 8.35
N GLN A 39 -5.88 12.52 7.45
CA GLN A 39 -6.15 13.95 7.24
C GLN A 39 -7.60 14.20 6.83
N HIS A 40 -8.13 13.41 5.90
CA HIS A 40 -9.53 13.55 5.47
C HIS A 40 -10.53 13.27 6.59
N ARG A 41 -10.17 12.42 7.56
CA ARG A 41 -10.96 12.12 8.77
C ARG A 41 -10.70 13.11 9.91
N GLY A 42 -9.90 14.16 9.70
CA GLY A 42 -9.59 15.17 10.71
C GLY A 42 -8.59 14.70 11.77
N CYS A 43 -7.85 13.63 11.51
CA CYS A 43 -6.74 13.17 12.36
C CYS A 43 -5.44 13.81 11.89
N GLY A 44 -4.74 14.52 12.76
CA GLY A 44 -3.43 15.11 12.46
C GLY A 44 -2.41 14.02 12.16
N VAL A 45 -1.67 14.15 11.04
CA VAL A 45 -0.53 13.29 10.74
C VAL A 45 0.69 13.84 11.44
N ILE A 46 1.34 13.01 12.26
CA ILE A 46 2.51 13.39 13.06
C ILE A 46 3.80 13.14 12.25
N SER A 47 3.96 11.94 11.68
CA SER A 47 5.12 11.58 10.87
C SER A 47 4.82 10.39 9.95
N ILE A 48 5.57 10.32 8.85
CA ILE A 48 5.70 9.12 8.01
C ILE A 48 7.16 8.69 8.08
N GLU A 49 7.39 7.48 8.55
CA GLU A 49 8.72 6.90 8.70
C GLU A 49 8.85 5.72 7.74
N LEU A 50 9.88 5.73 6.90
CA LEU A 50 10.16 4.65 5.97
C LEU A 50 11.39 3.88 6.43
N TYR A 51 11.26 2.58 6.53
CA TYR A 51 12.32 1.62 6.81
C TYR A 51 12.58 0.76 5.57
N PRO A 52 13.70 0.04 5.48
CA PRO A 52 14.03 -0.75 4.30
C PRO A 52 13.01 -1.80 3.88
N ILE A 53 12.20 -2.30 4.82
CA ILE A 53 11.25 -3.39 4.60
C ILE A 53 9.80 -3.11 5.05
N PHE A 54 9.54 -1.92 5.62
CA PHE A 54 8.20 -1.47 6.03
C PHE A 54 8.16 0.05 6.20
N GLY A 55 6.94 0.61 6.28
CA GLY A 55 6.69 1.99 6.66
C GLY A 55 5.87 2.07 7.94
N ILE A 56 5.81 3.24 8.55
CA ILE A 56 4.94 3.55 9.70
C ILE A 56 4.42 4.97 9.53
N THR A 57 3.10 5.13 9.47
CA THR A 57 2.44 6.43 9.58
C THR A 57 1.95 6.63 11.00
N LYS A 58 2.47 7.65 11.67
CA LYS A 58 2.00 8.09 13.00
C LYS A 58 0.98 9.21 12.83
N PHE A 59 -0.17 9.06 13.44
CA PHE A 59 -1.26 10.04 13.42
C PHE A 59 -1.89 10.15 14.81
N GLU A 60 -2.62 11.24 15.04
CA GLU A 60 -3.39 11.44 16.26
C GLU A 60 -4.44 10.36 16.42
N ARG A 61 -4.86 10.12 17.66
CA ARG A 61 -5.84 9.07 17.96
C ARG A 61 -7.14 9.32 17.19
N PRO A 62 -7.61 8.35 16.38
CA PRO A 62 -8.86 8.47 15.65
C PRO A 62 -10.06 8.67 16.59
N TRP A 63 -11.04 9.45 16.13
CA TRP A 63 -12.26 9.78 16.91
C TRP A 63 -13.16 8.58 17.12
N SER A 64 -13.14 7.60 16.20
CA SER A 64 -13.98 6.42 16.25
C SER A 64 -13.26 5.18 15.74
N LEU A 65 -13.81 3.99 16.05
CA LEU A 65 -13.32 2.73 15.48
C LEU A 65 -13.51 2.69 13.95
N LEU A 66 -14.57 3.33 13.45
CA LEU A 66 -14.81 3.46 12.03
C LEU A 66 -13.69 4.26 11.35
N ASP A 67 -13.30 5.41 11.92
CA ASP A 67 -12.19 6.21 11.38
C ASP A 67 -10.89 5.43 11.37
N HIS A 68 -10.60 4.71 12.45
CA HIS A 68 -9.40 3.86 12.54
C HIS A 68 -9.39 2.78 11.45
N SER A 69 -10.53 2.14 11.20
CA SER A 69 -10.66 1.12 10.17
C SER A 69 -10.53 1.70 8.76
N LEU A 70 -11.09 2.89 8.51
CA LEU A 70 -10.95 3.58 7.23
C LEU A 70 -9.50 3.99 6.96
N ILE A 71 -8.79 4.49 7.97
CA ILE A 71 -7.36 4.82 7.87
C ILE A 71 -6.56 3.56 7.54
N ALA A 72 -6.85 2.43 8.19
CA ALA A 72 -6.19 1.16 7.94
C ALA A 72 -6.40 0.65 6.49
N TRP A 73 -7.54 0.91 5.86
CA TRP A 73 -7.76 0.63 4.43
C TRP A 73 -7.02 1.59 3.51
N GLY A 74 -6.66 2.77 3.98
CA GLY A 74 -6.05 3.85 3.18
C GLY A 74 -4.81 3.40 2.42
N GLY A 75 -3.91 2.65 3.07
CA GLY A 75 -2.67 2.16 2.45
C GLY A 75 -2.94 1.23 1.27
N VAL A 76 -3.80 0.23 1.47
CA VAL A 76 -4.18 -0.73 0.41
C VAL A 76 -4.91 -0.04 -0.75
N MET A 77 -5.81 0.89 -0.45
CA MET A 77 -6.54 1.66 -1.48
C MET A 77 -5.59 2.51 -2.32
N ALA A 78 -4.63 3.19 -1.70
CA ALA A 78 -3.62 3.96 -2.42
C ALA A 78 -2.76 3.07 -3.33
N GLN A 79 -2.33 1.90 -2.86
CA GLN A 79 -1.60 0.93 -3.69
C GLN A 79 -2.46 0.40 -4.85
N ALA A 80 -3.76 0.18 -4.63
CA ALA A 80 -4.68 -0.34 -5.65
C ALA A 80 -4.79 0.59 -6.88
N ILE A 81 -4.67 1.90 -6.70
CA ILE A 81 -4.63 2.87 -7.79
C ILE A 81 -3.50 2.56 -8.79
N PHE A 82 -2.40 1.97 -8.32
CA PHE A 82 -1.25 1.62 -9.14
C PHE A 82 -1.30 0.17 -9.60
N PHE A 83 -1.51 -0.80 -8.70
CA PHE A 83 -1.42 -2.20 -9.10
C PHE A 83 -2.59 -2.64 -9.97
N VAL A 84 -3.80 -2.13 -9.77
CA VAL A 84 -4.96 -2.55 -10.57
C VAL A 84 -4.77 -2.26 -12.06
N PRO A 85 -4.44 -1.03 -12.50
CA PRO A 85 -4.25 -0.77 -13.93
C PRO A 85 -3.05 -1.49 -14.51
N LEU A 86 -1.95 -1.68 -13.76
CA LEU A 86 -0.77 -2.41 -14.25
C LEU A 86 -1.07 -3.90 -14.45
N LEU A 87 -1.81 -4.52 -13.53
CA LEU A 87 -2.22 -5.91 -13.67
C LEU A 87 -3.28 -6.09 -14.76
N ALA A 88 -4.21 -5.15 -14.90
CA ALA A 88 -5.16 -5.13 -16.00
C ALA A 88 -4.44 -5.01 -17.35
N TRP A 89 -3.39 -4.19 -17.44
CA TRP A 89 -2.55 -4.12 -18.63
C TRP A 89 -1.96 -5.48 -19.00
N VAL A 90 -1.37 -6.18 -18.04
CA VAL A 90 -0.78 -7.51 -18.29
C VAL A 90 -1.83 -8.52 -18.72
N ALA A 91 -3.01 -8.48 -18.11
CA ALA A 91 -4.11 -9.40 -18.44
C ALA A 91 -4.66 -9.17 -19.87
N LEU A 92 -4.67 -7.93 -20.35
CA LEU A 92 -5.23 -7.58 -21.66
C LEU A 92 -4.18 -7.60 -22.78
N PHE A 93 -2.95 -7.19 -22.51
CA PHE A 93 -1.92 -6.95 -23.53
C PHE A 93 -0.65 -7.80 -23.34
N GLY A 94 -0.52 -8.47 -22.21
CA GLY A 94 0.70 -9.21 -21.86
C GLY A 94 1.84 -8.27 -21.43
N TYR A 95 3.05 -8.84 -21.38
CA TYR A 95 4.27 -8.07 -21.07
C TYR A 95 4.73 -7.23 -22.25
N SER A 96 5.29 -6.08 -21.93
CA SER A 96 5.86 -5.15 -22.93
C SER A 96 7.23 -5.63 -23.42
N LYS A 97 7.64 -5.16 -24.61
CA LYS A 97 9.03 -5.31 -25.10
C LYS A 97 10.01 -4.42 -24.30
N ALA A 98 9.53 -3.39 -23.60
CA ALA A 98 10.34 -2.48 -22.80
C ALA A 98 10.61 -3.04 -21.41
N GLU A 99 11.87 -3.40 -21.13
CA GLU A 99 12.28 -3.97 -19.83
C GLU A 99 11.97 -3.07 -18.65
N TRP A 100 12.15 -1.76 -18.80
CA TRP A 100 11.84 -0.79 -17.73
C TRP A 100 10.35 -0.80 -17.35
N PHE A 101 9.46 -0.97 -18.33
CA PHE A 101 8.02 -1.04 -18.05
C PHE A 101 7.64 -2.34 -17.37
N ASN A 102 8.26 -3.45 -17.78
CA ASN A 102 8.05 -4.75 -17.11
C ASN A 102 8.55 -4.72 -15.65
N MET A 103 9.62 -3.95 -15.37
CA MET A 103 10.09 -3.75 -14.00
C MET A 103 9.07 -2.97 -13.16
N ILE A 104 8.46 -1.93 -13.72
CA ILE A 104 7.36 -1.20 -13.05
C ILE A 104 6.19 -2.15 -12.77
N ILE A 105 5.77 -2.95 -13.75
CA ILE A 105 4.72 -3.96 -13.58
C ILE A 105 5.08 -4.96 -12.47
N ALA A 106 6.32 -5.44 -12.46
CA ALA A 106 6.75 -6.41 -11.46
C ALA A 106 6.67 -5.82 -10.02
N ILE A 107 7.10 -4.57 -9.83
CA ILE A 107 7.21 -3.98 -8.50
C ILE A 107 5.92 -3.25 -8.11
N LEU A 108 5.45 -2.28 -8.90
CA LEU A 108 4.23 -1.53 -8.55
C LEU A 108 2.95 -2.32 -8.84
N GLY A 109 3.00 -3.36 -9.69
CA GLY A 109 1.90 -4.29 -9.92
C GLY A 109 1.94 -5.46 -8.95
N PHE A 110 2.73 -6.49 -9.24
CA PHE A 110 2.70 -7.76 -8.52
C PHE A 110 3.21 -7.67 -7.09
N TYR A 111 4.40 -7.05 -6.87
CA TYR A 111 4.94 -6.92 -5.53
C TYR A 111 4.06 -6.03 -4.64
N SER A 112 3.55 -4.91 -5.17
CA SER A 112 2.63 -4.04 -4.43
C SER A 112 1.33 -4.76 -4.05
N LEU A 113 0.76 -5.58 -4.94
CA LEU A 113 -0.39 -6.43 -4.62
C LEU A 113 -0.05 -7.43 -3.51
N ALA A 114 1.12 -8.08 -3.57
CA ALA A 114 1.54 -9.02 -2.52
C ALA A 114 1.68 -8.33 -1.16
N VAL A 115 2.27 -7.12 -1.12
CA VAL A 115 2.38 -6.29 0.09
C VAL A 115 0.99 -5.89 0.61
N ALA A 116 0.07 -5.50 -0.28
CA ALA A 116 -1.30 -5.14 0.10
C ALA A 116 -2.05 -6.35 0.71
N ILE A 117 -1.96 -7.53 0.12
CA ILE A 117 -2.55 -8.77 0.66
C ILE A 117 -1.93 -9.11 2.01
N PHE A 118 -0.60 -9.00 2.14
CA PHE A 118 0.09 -9.24 3.40
C PHE A 118 -0.39 -8.30 4.51
N ASN A 119 -0.51 -7.00 4.21
CA ASN A 119 -0.99 -6.02 5.18
C ASN A 119 -2.48 -6.23 5.57
N LEU A 120 -3.29 -6.87 4.72
CA LEU A 120 -4.68 -7.22 5.05
C LEU A 120 -4.84 -8.47 5.93
N LEU A 121 -3.76 -9.17 6.25
CA LEU A 121 -3.85 -10.29 7.21
C LEU A 121 -4.32 -9.79 8.58
N PRO A 122 -5.26 -10.49 9.25
CA PRO A 122 -5.83 -10.06 10.53
C PRO A 122 -4.88 -10.34 11.72
N ILE A 123 -3.61 -9.98 11.56
CA ILE A 123 -2.52 -10.24 12.50
C ILE A 123 -1.88 -8.91 12.89
N ARG A 124 -1.67 -8.65 14.18
CA ARG A 124 -0.89 -7.48 14.65
C ARG A 124 0.59 -7.67 14.33
N PRO A 125 1.32 -6.66 13.87
CA PRO A 125 0.95 -5.23 13.79
C PRO A 125 0.34 -4.78 12.45
N LEU A 126 -0.09 -5.68 11.57
CA LEU A 126 -0.58 -5.37 10.22
C LEU A 126 -1.93 -4.63 10.23
N ASP A 127 -2.19 -3.86 9.19
CA ASP A 127 -3.41 -3.05 9.02
C ASP A 127 -4.69 -3.88 9.08
N GLY A 128 -4.66 -5.10 8.54
CA GLY A 128 -5.79 -6.04 8.53
C GLY A 128 -6.35 -6.31 9.92
N SER A 129 -5.52 -6.24 10.97
CA SER A 129 -6.00 -6.38 12.36
C SER A 129 -7.04 -5.32 12.74
N THR A 130 -7.03 -4.19 12.08
CA THR A 130 -7.94 -3.05 12.28
C THR A 130 -8.90 -2.86 11.10
N ALA A 131 -8.41 -3.02 9.87
CA ALA A 131 -9.15 -2.80 8.64
C ALA A 131 -10.46 -3.60 8.58
N TRP A 132 -10.46 -4.87 8.98
CA TRP A 132 -11.64 -5.74 8.94
C TRP A 132 -12.77 -5.33 9.89
N ARG A 133 -12.50 -4.47 10.88
CA ARG A 133 -13.54 -3.89 11.74
C ARG A 133 -14.45 -2.91 11.01
N LEU A 134 -14.09 -2.49 9.79
CA LEU A 134 -14.90 -1.61 8.95
C LEU A 134 -16.32 -2.17 8.75
N PHE A 135 -16.44 -3.46 8.45
CA PHE A 135 -17.73 -4.07 8.12
C PHE A 135 -18.73 -4.06 9.30
N PRO A 136 -18.38 -4.55 10.50
CA PRO A 136 -19.30 -4.48 11.64
C PRO A 136 -19.60 -3.04 12.07
N GLU A 137 -18.64 -2.12 11.99
CA GLU A 137 -18.85 -0.71 12.35
C GLU A 137 -19.83 -0.01 11.38
N LEU A 138 -19.72 -0.24 10.08
CA LEU A 138 -20.67 0.28 9.09
C LEU A 138 -22.09 -0.24 9.32
N LEU A 139 -22.23 -1.52 9.67
CA LEU A 139 -23.53 -2.10 9.98
C LEU A 139 -24.14 -1.51 11.26
N ALA A 140 -23.31 -1.30 12.28
CA ALA A 140 -23.72 -0.67 13.54
C ALA A 140 -24.17 0.79 13.32
N GLU A 141 -23.43 1.54 12.50
CA GLU A 141 -23.78 2.93 12.17
C GLU A 141 -25.10 3.01 11.40
N ARG A 142 -25.34 2.12 10.42
CA ARG A 142 -26.61 2.05 9.70
C ARG A 142 -27.79 1.79 10.65
N ARG A 143 -27.65 0.85 11.59
CA ARG A 143 -28.69 0.56 12.59
C ARG A 143 -29.00 1.77 13.46
N ARG A 144 -28.00 2.52 13.91
CA ARG A 144 -28.18 3.75 14.70
C ARG A 144 -28.93 4.85 13.95
N LYS A 145 -28.75 4.96 12.61
CA LYS A 145 -29.45 5.95 11.77
C LYS A 145 -30.92 5.60 11.53
N VAL A 146 -31.28 4.31 11.56
CA VAL A 146 -32.68 3.86 11.34
C VAL A 146 -33.53 3.98 12.62
N THR A 147 -32.88 3.99 13.80
CA THR A 147 -33.57 4.09 15.11
C THR A 147 -33.68 5.51 15.66
N ARG A 148 -33.24 6.52 14.89
CA ARG A 148 -33.46 7.96 15.14
C ARG A 148 -34.49 8.54 14.17
#